data_5dc8fc5da3cbf2d3f4ebe0b43b992e8f
#
_entry.id   5dc8fc5da3cbf2d3f4ebe0b43b992e8f
#
_cell.length_a   1.000
_cell.length_b   1.000
_cell.length_c   1.000
_cell.angle_alpha   90.00
_cell.angle_beta   90.00
_cell.angle_gamma   90.00
#
_symmetry.space_group_name_H-M   'P 1'
#
loop_
_entity.id
_entity.type
_entity.pdbx_description
1 polymer ?
#
loop_
_entity_poly.entity_id
_entity_poly.type
_entity_poly.pdbx_seq_one_letter_code
_entity_poly.pdbx_strand_id
1 'polypeptide(L)'
;MCIRDSLNVTEVVVATNCVYHDAYCGEECEFGQILGMPAFFKTPKEYVEKALAINNLPGNRHPKIHAGQIVSGEWFVDSKEKMRSILEHFPQAMAVDMESCSIAQTCHIYKTPFISFRIISDVPLKDTKAQQYFDFWAKMAEGSFNVTKAFLESL
;
A
#
# COMPACT_ATOMS: atom_id res chain seq x y z
N MET A 1 6.90 2.24 1.23
CA MET A 1 7.27 3.60 0.74
C MET A 1 6.00 4.38 0.41
N CYS A 2 5.95 5.67 0.72
CA CYS A 2 4.82 6.55 0.40
C CYS A 2 5.03 7.30 -0.91
N ILE A 3 3.96 7.40 -1.72
CA ILE A 3 3.96 8.18 -2.97
C ILE A 3 3.43 9.61 -2.76
N ARG A 4 2.79 9.90 -1.62
CA ARG A 4 2.12 11.18 -1.34
C ARG A 4 2.84 11.98 -0.27
N ASP A 5 3.02 13.28 -0.50
CA ASP A 5 3.56 14.23 0.49
C ASP A 5 2.65 14.41 1.72
N SER A 6 1.37 14.03 1.60
CA SER A 6 0.36 14.17 2.64
C SER A 6 0.45 13.12 3.76
N LEU A 7 1.25 12.06 3.58
CA LEU A 7 1.45 11.02 4.57
C LEU A 7 2.78 11.20 5.31
N ASN A 8 2.80 10.72 6.55
CA ASN A 8 3.99 10.75 7.38
C ASN A 8 4.57 9.34 7.54
N VAL A 9 5.88 9.30 7.82
CA VAL A 9 6.55 8.06 8.23
C VAL A 9 5.84 7.48 9.45
N THR A 10 5.68 6.17 9.50
CA THR A 10 4.93 5.37 10.45
C THR A 10 3.41 5.30 10.27
N GLU A 11 2.79 6.20 9.49
CA GLU A 11 1.37 6.04 9.14
C GLU A 11 1.16 4.77 8.28
N VAL A 12 -0.07 4.26 8.26
CA VAL A 12 -0.43 3.01 7.59
C VAL A 12 -1.36 3.28 6.43
N VAL A 13 -1.11 2.64 5.29
CA VAL A 13 -2.07 2.57 4.17
C VAL A 13 -2.70 1.19 4.15
N VAL A 14 -4.03 1.11 4.28
CA VAL A 14 -4.80 -0.07 3.94
C VAL A 14 -5.18 -0.03 2.46
N ALA A 15 -4.90 -1.11 1.74
CA ALA A 15 -5.20 -1.19 0.32
C ALA A 15 -6.70 -1.14 0.05
N THR A 16 -7.17 -0.23 -0.78
CA THR A 16 -8.49 -0.33 -1.42
C THR A 16 -8.44 -1.23 -2.63
N ASN A 17 -7.33 -1.22 -3.32
CA ASN A 17 -6.97 -2.09 -4.42
C ASN A 17 -5.46 -2.10 -4.61
N CYS A 18 -4.96 -3.14 -5.31
CA CYS A 18 -3.59 -3.23 -5.76
C CYS A 18 -3.53 -3.32 -7.28
N VAL A 19 -2.47 -2.75 -7.87
CA VAL A 19 -2.20 -2.79 -9.32
C VAL A 19 -0.70 -2.85 -9.57
N TYR A 20 -0.26 -3.55 -10.61
CA TYR A 20 1.13 -3.53 -11.02
C TYR A 20 1.48 -2.19 -11.68
N HIS A 21 2.59 -1.57 -11.27
CA HIS A 21 3.02 -0.31 -11.87
C HIS A 21 3.98 -0.48 -13.06
N ASP A 22 4.42 -1.68 -13.34
CA ASP A 22 5.42 -2.03 -14.34
C ASP A 22 4.95 -3.13 -15.32
N ALA A 23 3.69 -3.55 -15.23
CA ALA A 23 3.11 -4.51 -16.16
C ALA A 23 2.49 -3.80 -17.37
N TYR A 24 2.74 -4.36 -18.56
CA TYR A 24 2.09 -3.95 -19.80
C TYR A 24 1.91 -5.15 -20.72
N CYS A 25 0.66 -5.49 -21.02
CA CYS A 25 0.28 -6.65 -21.84
C CYS A 25 -0.30 -6.27 -23.21
N GLY A 26 0.09 -5.12 -23.75
CA GLY A 26 -0.39 -4.61 -25.04
C GLY A 26 -1.67 -3.78 -24.94
N GLU A 27 -2.19 -3.37 -26.12
CA GLU A 27 -3.34 -2.45 -26.23
C GLU A 27 -4.67 -3.08 -25.78
N GLU A 28 -4.73 -4.39 -25.65
CA GLU A 28 -5.93 -5.11 -25.16
C GLU A 28 -6.09 -5.05 -23.63
N CYS A 29 -5.08 -4.57 -22.92
CA CYS A 29 -5.07 -4.47 -21.46
C CYS A 29 -4.86 -3.03 -21.00
N GLU A 30 -5.41 -2.69 -19.84
CA GLU A 30 -5.05 -1.45 -19.18
C GLU A 30 -3.59 -1.50 -18.69
N PHE A 31 -2.92 -0.34 -18.60
CA PHE A 31 -1.58 -0.29 -18.02
C PHE A 31 -1.63 -0.80 -16.56
N GLY A 32 -0.73 -1.71 -16.22
CA GLY A 32 -0.72 -2.39 -14.93
C GLY A 32 -1.55 -3.68 -14.87
N GLN A 33 -2.32 -4.01 -15.91
CA GLN A 33 -3.12 -5.22 -15.98
C GLN A 33 -2.33 -6.39 -16.54
N ILE A 34 -2.41 -7.53 -15.89
CA ILE A 34 -1.94 -8.82 -16.42
C ILE A 34 -3.04 -9.43 -17.29
N LEU A 35 -2.67 -9.96 -18.46
CA LEU A 35 -3.62 -10.60 -19.38
C LEU A 35 -4.43 -11.69 -18.68
N GLY A 36 -5.76 -11.64 -18.81
CA GLY A 36 -6.67 -12.58 -18.17
C GLY A 36 -6.95 -12.32 -16.69
N MET A 37 -6.38 -11.24 -16.13
CA MET A 37 -6.63 -10.80 -14.76
C MET A 37 -7.44 -9.50 -14.73
N PRO A 38 -8.07 -9.13 -13.59
CA PRO A 38 -8.72 -7.83 -13.46
C PRO A 38 -7.70 -6.69 -13.53
N ALA A 39 -8.12 -5.50 -13.97
CA ALA A 39 -7.26 -4.31 -14.00
C ALA A 39 -6.74 -3.93 -12.60
N PHE A 40 -7.56 -4.18 -11.57
CA PHE A 40 -7.21 -3.93 -10.16
C PHE A 40 -7.63 -5.11 -9.29
N PHE A 41 -6.76 -5.53 -8.36
CA PHE A 41 -7.10 -6.50 -7.32
C PHE A 41 -7.74 -5.76 -6.14
N LYS A 42 -9.07 -5.83 -6.03
CA LYS A 42 -9.84 -5.07 -5.02
C LYS A 42 -9.85 -5.76 -3.67
N THR A 43 -9.65 -4.99 -2.62
CA THR A 43 -9.94 -5.41 -1.24
C THR A 43 -11.45 -5.35 -0.98
N PRO A 44 -12.05 -6.31 -0.27
CA PRO A 44 -13.44 -6.21 0.16
C PRO A 44 -13.69 -4.92 0.93
N LYS A 45 -14.75 -4.19 0.57
CA LYS A 45 -15.05 -2.87 1.15
C LYS A 45 -15.21 -2.94 2.67
N GLU A 46 -15.85 -3.99 3.16
CA GLU A 46 -16.04 -4.25 4.59
C GLU A 46 -14.71 -4.37 5.37
N TYR A 47 -13.67 -4.92 4.73
CA TYR A 47 -12.34 -5.02 5.36
C TYR A 47 -11.68 -3.64 5.46
N VAL A 48 -11.82 -2.83 4.42
CA VAL A 48 -11.31 -1.44 4.44
C VAL A 48 -12.03 -0.61 5.51
N GLU A 49 -13.35 -0.73 5.62
CA GLU A 49 -14.16 -0.03 6.62
C GLU A 49 -13.78 -0.46 8.05
N LYS A 50 -13.61 -1.76 8.32
CA LYS A 50 -13.13 -2.27 9.61
C LYS A 50 -11.73 -1.75 9.95
N ALA A 51 -10.81 -1.75 8.98
CA ALA A 51 -9.47 -1.21 9.17
C ALA A 51 -9.49 0.29 9.54
N LEU A 52 -10.31 1.08 8.85
CA LEU A 52 -10.44 2.51 9.14
C LEU A 52 -11.12 2.78 10.50
N ALA A 53 -12.02 1.91 10.95
CA ALA A 53 -12.69 2.04 12.25
C ALA A 53 -11.70 1.97 13.41
N ILE A 54 -10.54 1.32 13.24
CA ILE A 54 -9.47 1.27 14.25
C ILE A 54 -9.01 2.68 14.65
N ASN A 55 -9.03 3.65 13.73
CA ASN A 55 -8.67 5.03 14.02
C ASN A 55 -9.52 5.66 15.16
N ASN A 56 -10.72 5.15 15.38
CA ASN A 56 -11.69 5.69 16.33
C ASN A 56 -11.73 4.93 17.67
N LEU A 57 -10.87 3.91 17.85
CA LEU A 57 -10.84 3.14 19.09
C LEU A 57 -10.39 4.02 20.27
N PRO A 58 -11.07 3.95 21.43
CA PRO A 58 -10.68 4.68 22.64
C PRO A 58 -9.26 4.31 23.09
N GLY A 59 -8.47 5.32 23.44
CA GLY A 59 -7.07 5.11 23.87
C GLY A 59 -6.15 4.66 22.74
N ASN A 60 -6.54 4.87 21.51
CA ASN A 60 -5.80 4.44 20.32
C ASN A 60 -4.36 4.96 20.31
N ARG A 61 -3.41 4.04 20.39
CA ARG A 61 -1.96 4.28 20.22
C ARG A 61 -1.45 3.78 18.87
N HIS A 62 -2.38 3.39 17.98
CA HIS A 62 -2.00 2.88 16.67
C HIS A 62 -1.63 4.01 15.72
N PRO A 63 -0.72 3.79 14.77
CA PRO A 63 -0.48 4.71 13.67
C PRO A 63 -1.78 5.00 12.93
N LYS A 64 -1.93 6.25 12.44
CA LYS A 64 -3.10 6.63 11.65
C LYS A 64 -3.19 5.76 10.39
N ILE A 65 -4.38 5.22 10.12
CA ILE A 65 -4.67 4.38 8.97
C ILE A 65 -5.39 5.20 7.90
N HIS A 66 -4.87 5.15 6.69
CA HIS A 66 -5.44 5.76 5.50
C HIS A 66 -5.84 4.68 4.51
N ALA A 67 -6.94 4.85 3.78
CA ALA A 67 -7.33 3.95 2.70
C ALA A 67 -6.83 4.48 1.37
N GLY A 68 -6.23 3.61 0.55
CA GLY A 68 -5.73 4.04 -0.75
C GLY A 68 -5.26 2.92 -1.65
N GLN A 69 -4.95 3.29 -2.89
CA GLN A 69 -4.38 2.39 -3.87
C GLN A 69 -2.92 2.09 -3.53
N ILE A 70 -2.55 0.82 -3.58
CA ILE A 70 -1.16 0.35 -3.51
C ILE A 70 -0.73 -0.08 -4.91
N VAL A 71 0.41 0.41 -5.36
CA VAL A 71 1.01 -0.04 -6.61
C VAL A 71 2.22 -0.91 -6.31
N SER A 72 2.37 -2.01 -7.02
CA SER A 72 3.48 -2.96 -6.82
C SER A 72 4.22 -3.21 -8.12
N GLY A 73 5.48 -3.58 -8.03
CA GLY A 73 6.28 -3.99 -9.18
C GLY A 73 7.70 -4.37 -8.77
N GLU A 74 8.51 -4.78 -9.74
CA GLU A 74 9.86 -5.25 -9.50
C GLU A 74 10.89 -4.12 -9.30
N TRP A 75 10.47 -2.86 -9.48
CA TRP A 75 11.38 -1.73 -9.31
C TRP A 75 11.54 -1.34 -7.85
N PHE A 76 12.75 -1.25 -7.40
CA PHE A 76 13.05 -0.48 -6.20
C PHE A 76 12.92 1.01 -6.53
N VAL A 77 11.88 1.64 -5.97
CA VAL A 77 11.54 3.04 -6.27
C VAL A 77 12.35 3.96 -5.37
N ASP A 78 13.54 4.34 -5.81
CA ASP A 78 14.55 5.11 -5.07
C ASP A 78 14.70 6.56 -5.51
N SER A 79 14.02 6.96 -6.58
CA SER A 79 14.14 8.31 -7.17
C SER A 79 12.80 9.01 -7.39
N LYS A 80 12.87 10.36 -7.43
CA LYS A 80 11.69 11.20 -7.74
C LYS A 80 11.20 10.97 -9.17
N GLU A 81 12.06 10.60 -10.10
CA GLU A 81 11.74 10.30 -11.51
C GLU A 81 10.88 9.04 -11.61
N LYS A 82 11.33 7.94 -10.99
CA LYS A 82 10.54 6.69 -10.94
C LYS A 82 9.18 6.93 -10.29
N MET A 83 9.14 7.71 -9.22
CA MET A 83 7.90 8.06 -8.54
C MET A 83 6.94 8.83 -9.46
N ARG A 84 7.42 9.84 -10.18
CA ARG A 84 6.61 10.63 -11.12
C ARG A 84 6.08 9.76 -12.24
N SER A 85 6.92 8.90 -12.84
CA SER A 85 6.51 7.96 -13.88
C SER A 85 5.37 7.04 -13.41
N ILE A 86 5.43 6.55 -12.18
CA ILE A 86 4.34 5.76 -11.61
C ILE A 86 3.06 6.62 -11.45
N LEU A 87 3.19 7.85 -10.95
CA LEU A 87 2.04 8.74 -10.73
C LEU A 87 1.39 9.24 -12.02
N GLU A 88 2.10 9.25 -13.15
CA GLU A 88 1.53 9.54 -14.48
C GLU A 88 0.46 8.52 -14.87
N HIS A 89 0.69 7.24 -14.57
CA HIS A 89 -0.27 6.15 -14.83
C HIS A 89 -1.26 5.94 -13.67
N PHE A 90 -0.81 6.15 -12.44
CA PHE A 90 -1.58 5.89 -11.23
C PHE A 90 -1.66 7.13 -10.33
N PRO A 91 -2.40 8.18 -10.75
CA PRO A 91 -2.44 9.45 -10.02
C PRO A 91 -3.09 9.33 -8.63
N GLN A 92 -3.77 8.23 -8.33
CA GLN A 92 -4.38 7.97 -7.02
C GLN A 92 -3.54 7.09 -6.10
N ALA A 93 -2.39 6.58 -6.57
CA ALA A 93 -1.53 5.73 -5.76
C ALA A 93 -1.10 6.44 -4.45
N MET A 94 -1.14 5.72 -3.34
CA MET A 94 -0.74 6.21 -2.02
C MET A 94 0.53 5.55 -1.50
N ALA A 95 0.75 4.28 -1.83
CA ALA A 95 1.96 3.56 -1.46
C ALA A 95 2.47 2.72 -2.63
N VAL A 96 3.77 2.45 -2.61
CA VAL A 96 4.44 1.54 -3.54
C VAL A 96 5.20 0.48 -2.76
N ASP A 97 5.13 -0.74 -3.24
CA ASP A 97 5.86 -1.90 -2.72
C ASP A 97 6.24 -2.88 -3.84
N MET A 98 6.71 -4.05 -3.48
CA MET A 98 7.13 -5.09 -4.44
C MET A 98 6.35 -6.41 -4.26
N GLU A 99 5.42 -6.52 -3.30
CA GLU A 99 4.79 -7.79 -2.94
C GLU A 99 3.26 -7.80 -3.00
N SER A 100 2.60 -6.65 -2.76
CA SER A 100 1.14 -6.64 -2.59
C SER A 100 0.39 -7.20 -3.79
N CYS A 101 0.80 -6.89 -5.02
CA CYS A 101 0.09 -7.36 -6.21
C CYS A 101 0.26 -8.85 -6.45
N SER A 102 1.44 -9.43 -6.24
CA SER A 102 1.67 -10.87 -6.42
C SER A 102 0.84 -11.70 -5.44
N ILE A 103 0.73 -11.23 -4.19
CA ILE A 103 -0.13 -11.85 -3.18
C ILE A 103 -1.61 -11.67 -3.54
N ALA A 104 -2.03 -10.45 -3.92
CA ALA A 104 -3.40 -10.15 -4.31
C ALA A 104 -3.85 -10.96 -5.54
N GLN A 105 -2.98 -11.10 -6.54
CA GLN A 105 -3.21 -11.94 -7.73
C GLN A 105 -3.40 -13.42 -7.34
N THR A 106 -2.55 -13.94 -6.46
CA THR A 106 -2.68 -15.30 -5.95
C THR A 106 -4.01 -15.48 -5.22
N CYS A 107 -4.37 -14.56 -4.34
CA CYS A 107 -5.66 -14.57 -3.65
C CYS A 107 -6.84 -14.52 -4.64
N HIS A 108 -6.74 -13.72 -5.69
CA HIS A 108 -7.76 -13.63 -6.75
C HIS A 108 -7.95 -14.98 -7.45
N ILE A 109 -6.86 -15.65 -7.86
CA ILE A 109 -6.89 -16.95 -8.51
C ILE A 109 -7.58 -17.99 -7.62
N TYR A 110 -7.26 -18.00 -6.33
CA TYR A 110 -7.85 -18.93 -5.35
C TYR A 110 -9.17 -18.45 -4.75
N LYS A 111 -9.73 -17.33 -5.23
CA LYS A 111 -11.00 -16.75 -4.75
C LYS A 111 -11.01 -16.51 -3.24
N THR A 112 -9.86 -16.13 -2.69
CA THR A 112 -9.66 -15.82 -1.28
C THR A 112 -9.67 -14.30 -1.09
N PRO A 113 -10.42 -13.75 -0.12
CA PRO A 113 -10.37 -12.33 0.18
C PRO A 113 -8.95 -11.89 0.55
N PHE A 114 -8.58 -10.68 0.12
CA PHE A 114 -7.25 -10.11 0.34
C PHE A 114 -7.34 -8.74 1.00
N ILE A 115 -6.43 -8.47 1.91
CA ILE A 115 -6.19 -7.15 2.48
C ILE A 115 -4.68 -6.95 2.65
N SER A 116 -4.20 -5.73 2.38
CA SER A 116 -2.81 -5.36 2.64
C SER A 116 -2.75 -4.09 3.49
N PHE A 117 -1.86 -4.11 4.48
CA PHE A 117 -1.45 -2.95 5.26
C PHE A 117 0.01 -2.63 4.93
N ARG A 118 0.28 -1.37 4.57
CA ARG A 118 1.64 -0.89 4.33
C ARG A 118 1.97 0.25 5.27
N ILE A 119 3.02 0.07 6.05
CA ILE A 119 3.55 1.13 6.89
C ILE A 119 4.49 1.97 6.05
N ILE A 120 4.34 3.28 6.17
CA ILE A 120 5.17 4.23 5.45
C ILE A 120 6.55 4.28 6.10
N SER A 121 7.55 3.75 5.39
CA SER A 121 8.96 3.76 5.81
C SER A 121 9.65 5.06 5.49
N ASP A 122 9.31 5.62 4.33
CA ASP A 122 9.96 6.79 3.76
C ASP A 122 9.04 7.51 2.78
N VAL A 123 9.31 8.78 2.56
CA VAL A 123 8.61 9.63 1.58
C VAL A 123 9.64 10.19 0.63
N PRO A 124 9.86 9.57 -0.56
CA PRO A 124 10.94 9.92 -1.48
C PRO A 124 10.91 11.36 -2.02
N LEU A 125 9.76 12.00 -1.97
CA LEU A 125 9.61 13.40 -2.38
C LEU A 125 10.17 14.39 -1.34
N LYS A 126 10.39 13.96 -0.08
CA LYS A 126 11.03 14.74 0.99
C LYS A 126 12.55 14.49 0.98
N ASP A 127 13.36 15.51 1.20
CA ASP A 127 14.83 15.46 1.04
C ASP A 127 15.62 14.76 2.18
N THR A 128 14.95 14.01 3.07
CA THR A 128 15.53 13.42 4.29
C THR A 128 15.57 11.88 4.29
N LYS A 129 15.71 11.24 3.13
CA LYS A 129 15.53 9.78 2.92
C LYS A 129 16.33 8.87 3.87
N ALA A 130 17.64 9.10 4.01
CA ALA A 130 18.50 8.18 4.75
C ALA A 130 18.20 8.18 6.26
N GLN A 131 17.97 9.37 6.84
CA GLN A 131 17.63 9.49 8.25
C GLN A 131 16.25 8.90 8.55
N GLN A 132 15.25 9.13 7.68
CA GLN A 132 13.91 8.58 7.82
C GLN A 132 13.92 7.05 7.82
N TYR A 133 14.72 6.42 6.97
CA TYR A 133 14.82 4.96 6.88
C TYR A 133 15.42 4.36 8.17
N PHE A 134 16.48 4.95 8.71
CA PHE A 134 17.09 4.47 9.97
C PHE A 134 16.16 4.69 11.18
N ASP A 135 15.52 5.86 11.27
CA ASP A 135 14.56 6.18 12.34
C ASP A 135 13.31 5.29 12.28
N PHE A 136 12.91 4.89 11.09
CA PHE A 136 11.80 3.97 10.86
C PHE A 136 12.06 2.60 11.51
N TRP A 137 13.20 1.98 11.23
CA TRP A 137 13.52 0.67 11.78
C TRP A 137 13.58 0.66 13.31
N ALA A 138 14.01 1.75 13.90
CA ALA A 138 14.05 1.89 15.37
C ALA A 138 12.65 1.97 16.01
N LYS A 139 11.64 2.47 15.26
CA LYS A 139 10.27 2.73 15.77
C LYS A 139 9.22 1.71 15.30
N MET A 140 9.53 0.92 14.28
CA MET A 140 8.55 0.10 13.54
C MET A 140 8.04 -1.12 14.31
N ALA A 141 8.83 -1.69 15.20
CA ALA A 141 8.57 -3.01 15.76
C ALA A 141 7.24 -3.13 16.55
N GLU A 142 6.79 -2.05 17.18
CA GLU A 142 5.54 -2.09 17.98
C GLU A 142 4.29 -1.64 17.22
N GLY A 143 4.42 -0.67 16.31
CA GLY A 143 3.24 -0.03 15.68
C GLY A 143 2.50 -0.90 14.67
N SER A 144 3.21 -1.67 13.85
CA SER A 144 2.62 -2.43 12.75
C SER A 144 1.84 -3.65 13.19
N PHE A 145 2.40 -4.37 14.15
CA PHE A 145 1.77 -5.56 14.70
C PHE A 145 0.41 -5.23 15.35
N ASN A 146 0.34 -4.08 16.02
CA ASN A 146 -0.87 -3.64 16.71
C ASN A 146 -2.04 -3.34 15.74
N VAL A 147 -1.79 -2.76 14.57
CA VAL A 147 -2.83 -2.52 13.55
C VAL A 147 -3.37 -3.84 13.02
N THR A 148 -2.49 -4.76 12.63
CA THR A 148 -2.91 -6.07 12.12
C THR A 148 -3.68 -6.87 13.18
N LYS A 149 -3.21 -6.85 14.44
CA LYS A 149 -3.89 -7.51 15.56
C LYS A 149 -5.28 -6.91 15.77
N ALA A 150 -5.40 -5.59 15.88
CA ALA A 150 -6.69 -4.92 16.07
C ALA A 150 -7.66 -5.21 14.92
N PHE A 151 -7.16 -5.31 13.68
CA PHE A 151 -7.98 -5.70 12.54
C PHE A 151 -8.48 -7.15 12.67
N LEU A 152 -7.61 -8.10 12.99
CA LEU A 152 -8.01 -9.50 13.17
C LEU A 152 -9.01 -9.68 14.31
N GLU A 153 -8.89 -8.92 15.39
CA GLU A 153 -9.84 -8.92 16.51
C GLU A 153 -11.21 -8.30 16.13
N SER A 154 -11.29 -7.56 15.02
CA SER A 154 -12.52 -6.95 14.51
C SER A 154 -13.29 -7.83 13.50
N LEU A 155 -12.67 -8.93 13.03
CA LEU A 155 -13.30 -9.88 12.10
C LEU A 155 -14.36 -10.74 12.78
#